data_3b0d44758b3152a22a58459308639e0b
#
_entry.id   3b0d44758b3152a22a58459308639e0b
#
_cell.length_a   1.000
_cell.length_b   1.000
_cell.length_c   1.000
_cell.angle_alpha   90.00
_cell.angle_beta   90.00
_cell.angle_gamma   90.00
#
_symmetry.space_group_name_H-M   'P 1'
#
loop_
_entity.id
_entity.type
_entity.pdbx_description
1 polymer ?
#
loop_
_entity_poly.entity_id
_entity_poly.type
_entity_poly.pdbx_seq_one_letter_code
_entity_poly.pdbx_strand_id
1 'polypeptide(L)'
;IVLTSETAYSNVFHKNGGNASFSVMANTLRGLYGTDVLVAPASSFTGSVLQADYTKAAVRAMIMPNGLLSYQRTMTGAELKDTLRAFVEGCEGGFTPFNRGSLPVVSGIALQVQENDGSYTLTGVTRSGQPLRDDDTVTVTCLATEKQMAPLLQDETGAFERGEATVKNTWSDAVCSGSVMLAAPESYITLGGG
;
A
#
# COMPACT_ATOMS: atom_id res chain seq x y z
N ILE A 1 -8.60 -9.54 -24.13
CA ILE A 1 -7.41 -9.72 -23.27
C ILE A 1 -6.65 -8.41 -23.26
N VAL A 2 -6.38 -7.89 -22.07
CA VAL A 2 -5.66 -6.62 -21.90
C VAL A 2 -4.39 -6.78 -21.06
N LEU A 3 -4.28 -7.90 -20.36
CA LEU A 3 -3.13 -8.24 -19.54
C LEU A 3 -2.93 -9.76 -19.56
N THR A 4 -1.71 -10.20 -19.72
CA THR A 4 -1.31 -11.60 -19.51
C THR A 4 -0.32 -11.64 -18.35
N SER A 5 -0.57 -12.48 -17.35
CA SER A 5 0.39 -12.82 -16.31
C SER A 5 0.93 -14.21 -16.54
N GLU A 6 2.24 -14.33 -16.67
CA GLU A 6 2.93 -15.61 -16.85
C GLU A 6 3.21 -16.32 -15.52
N THR A 7 3.00 -15.65 -14.40
CA THR A 7 3.28 -16.16 -13.07
C THR A 7 2.06 -16.01 -12.17
N ALA A 8 1.81 -17.04 -11.37
CA ALA A 8 0.81 -17.01 -10.32
C ALA A 8 1.44 -16.61 -8.99
N TYR A 9 0.80 -15.69 -8.27
CA TYR A 9 1.21 -15.25 -6.95
C TYR A 9 0.14 -15.56 -5.91
N SER A 10 0.58 -15.96 -4.72
CA SER A 10 -0.31 -16.29 -3.60
C SER A 10 -1.12 -15.07 -3.16
N ASN A 11 -2.40 -15.28 -2.88
CA ASN A 11 -3.28 -14.33 -2.20
C ASN A 11 -3.50 -14.75 -0.74
N VAL A 12 -2.43 -15.12 -0.05
CA VAL A 12 -2.43 -15.45 1.36
C VAL A 12 -1.41 -14.60 2.07
N PHE A 13 -1.80 -14.05 3.22
CA PHE A 13 -0.86 -13.32 4.08
C PHE A 13 0.10 -14.29 4.76
N HIS A 14 1.39 -14.02 4.63
CA HIS A 14 2.46 -14.73 5.33
C HIS A 14 3.15 -13.80 6.32
N LYS A 15 3.46 -14.29 7.52
CA LYS A 15 4.15 -13.51 8.56
C LYS A 15 5.52 -12.97 8.10
N ASN A 16 6.19 -13.72 7.23
CA ASN A 16 7.43 -13.30 6.59
C ASN A 16 7.16 -13.05 5.11
N GLY A 17 6.87 -11.81 4.74
CA GLY A 17 6.70 -11.42 3.36
C GLY A 17 5.41 -10.64 3.06
N GLY A 18 4.30 -10.98 3.71
CA GLY A 18 2.99 -10.39 3.44
C GLY A 18 2.22 -11.16 2.38
N ASN A 19 1.41 -10.48 1.59
CA ASN A 19 0.59 -11.04 0.52
C ASN A 19 1.24 -10.74 -0.84
N ALA A 20 1.71 -11.78 -1.53
CA ALA A 20 2.46 -11.64 -2.78
C ALA A 20 1.63 -11.00 -3.91
N SER A 21 0.36 -11.38 -4.07
CA SER A 21 -0.52 -10.77 -5.08
C SER A 21 -0.73 -9.27 -4.82
N PHE A 22 -0.93 -8.88 -3.56
CA PHE A 22 -1.09 -7.47 -3.18
C PHE A 22 0.21 -6.69 -3.35
N SER A 23 1.36 -7.32 -3.08
CA SER A 23 2.67 -6.73 -3.33
C SER A 23 2.90 -6.44 -4.82
N VAL A 24 2.52 -7.35 -5.72
CA VAL A 24 2.59 -7.11 -7.17
C VAL A 24 1.78 -5.87 -7.56
N MET A 25 0.54 -5.77 -7.09
CA MET A 25 -0.33 -4.63 -7.39
C MET A 25 0.20 -3.34 -6.79
N ALA A 26 0.64 -3.37 -5.54
CA ALA A 26 1.20 -2.20 -4.85
C ALA A 26 2.49 -1.69 -5.50
N ASN A 27 3.41 -2.61 -5.84
CA ASN A 27 4.66 -2.25 -6.52
C ASN A 27 4.41 -1.66 -7.92
N THR A 28 3.46 -2.22 -8.65
CA THR A 28 3.06 -1.70 -9.97
C THR A 28 2.47 -0.30 -9.84
N LEU A 29 1.55 -0.08 -8.90
CA LEU A 29 0.95 1.23 -8.64
C LEU A 29 1.99 2.26 -8.16
N ARG A 30 2.93 1.86 -7.29
CA ARG A 30 4.02 2.75 -6.87
C ARG A 30 4.82 3.26 -8.07
N GLY A 31 5.14 2.38 -9.00
CA GLY A 31 5.81 2.75 -10.26
C GLY A 31 4.98 3.72 -11.11
N LEU A 32 3.66 3.51 -11.20
CA LEU A 32 2.74 4.40 -11.92
C LEU A 32 2.67 5.80 -11.30
N TYR A 33 2.61 5.90 -9.98
CA TYR A 33 2.60 7.19 -9.28
C TYR A 33 3.98 7.85 -9.21
N GLY A 34 5.05 7.09 -9.45
CA GLY A 34 6.42 7.62 -9.46
C GLY A 34 6.92 8.06 -8.09
N THR A 35 6.44 7.46 -7.02
CA THR A 35 6.87 7.78 -5.64
C THR A 35 7.81 6.73 -5.07
N ASP A 36 8.58 7.12 -4.05
CA ASP A 36 9.51 6.21 -3.37
C ASP A 36 8.79 5.12 -2.59
N VAL A 37 7.63 5.48 -2.02
CA VAL A 37 6.85 4.64 -1.10
C VAL A 37 5.38 4.70 -1.48
N LEU A 38 4.70 3.56 -1.38
CA LEU A 38 3.24 3.48 -1.43
C LEU A 38 2.74 2.75 -0.19
N VAL A 39 1.66 3.28 0.39
CA VAL A 39 0.96 2.71 1.55
C VAL A 39 -0.51 2.55 1.18
N ALA A 40 -1.06 1.36 1.36
CA ALA A 40 -2.45 1.07 1.04
C ALA A 40 -3.11 0.20 2.10
N PRO A 41 -4.43 0.36 2.33
CA PRO A 41 -5.21 -0.64 3.06
C PRO A 41 -5.17 -1.97 2.29
N ALA A 42 -5.08 -3.09 2.99
CA ALA A 42 -5.16 -4.41 2.35
C ALA A 42 -6.47 -4.60 1.57
N SER A 43 -7.56 -3.97 2.03
CA SER A 43 -8.86 -3.95 1.37
C SER A 43 -8.88 -3.23 0.00
N SER A 44 -7.82 -2.50 -0.34
CA SER A 44 -7.67 -1.87 -1.67
C SER A 44 -7.43 -2.87 -2.78
N PHE A 45 -7.00 -4.07 -2.45
CA PHE A 45 -6.65 -5.13 -3.41
C PHE A 45 -7.58 -6.31 -3.25
N THR A 46 -8.01 -6.89 -4.37
CA THR A 46 -8.89 -8.04 -4.39
C THR A 46 -8.37 -9.12 -5.34
N GLY A 47 -8.61 -10.37 -4.94
CA GLY A 47 -8.24 -11.53 -5.74
C GLY A 47 -6.75 -11.84 -5.74
N SER A 48 -6.40 -12.78 -6.58
CA SER A 48 -5.03 -13.24 -6.78
C SER A 48 -4.53 -12.79 -8.16
N VAL A 49 -3.25 -12.51 -8.27
CA VAL A 49 -2.59 -12.45 -9.58
C VAL A 49 -2.28 -13.88 -10.00
N LEU A 50 -3.09 -14.40 -10.90
CA LEU A 50 -2.96 -15.77 -11.42
C LEU A 50 -2.17 -15.78 -12.73
N GLN A 51 -1.61 -16.94 -13.06
CA GLN A 51 -1.09 -17.18 -14.40
C GLN A 51 -2.29 -17.30 -15.36
N ALA A 52 -2.65 -16.20 -15.99
CA ALA A 52 -3.86 -16.10 -16.80
C ALA A 52 -3.85 -14.88 -17.72
N ASP A 53 -4.77 -14.92 -18.66
CA ASP A 53 -5.17 -13.76 -19.45
C ASP A 53 -6.32 -13.03 -18.76
N TYR A 54 -6.22 -11.71 -18.69
CA TYR A 54 -7.20 -10.87 -18.02
C TYR A 54 -7.97 -10.01 -18.99
N THR A 55 -9.28 -9.93 -18.76
CA THR A 55 -10.15 -8.94 -19.41
C THR A 55 -10.07 -7.60 -18.71
N LYS A 56 -10.52 -6.54 -19.36
CA LYS A 56 -10.62 -5.20 -18.75
C LYS A 56 -11.45 -5.22 -17.46
N ALA A 57 -12.56 -5.97 -17.44
CA ALA A 57 -13.40 -6.10 -16.26
C ALA A 57 -12.66 -6.76 -15.09
N ALA A 58 -11.90 -7.82 -15.36
CA ALA A 58 -11.11 -8.51 -14.35
C ALA A 58 -9.99 -7.62 -13.78
N VAL A 59 -9.30 -6.86 -14.64
CA VAL A 59 -8.29 -5.88 -14.22
C VAL A 59 -8.89 -4.81 -13.32
N ARG A 60 -10.04 -4.25 -13.69
CA ARG A 60 -10.73 -3.24 -12.87
C ARG A 60 -11.16 -3.78 -11.51
N ALA A 61 -11.53 -5.04 -11.44
CA ALA A 61 -11.98 -5.69 -10.20
C ALA A 61 -10.84 -5.91 -9.17
N MET A 62 -9.58 -5.79 -9.59
CA MET A 62 -8.44 -5.95 -8.68
C MET A 62 -8.31 -4.81 -7.65
N ILE A 63 -8.88 -3.65 -7.94
CA ILE A 63 -8.81 -2.45 -7.08
C ILE A 63 -10.19 -2.12 -6.53
N MET A 64 -10.28 -1.93 -5.23
CA MET A 64 -11.49 -1.61 -4.49
C MET A 64 -11.20 -0.60 -3.36
N PRO A 65 -12.18 0.18 -2.88
CA PRO A 65 -13.47 0.46 -3.51
C PRO A 65 -13.35 1.38 -4.74
N ASN A 66 -14.46 1.59 -5.45
CA ASN A 66 -14.47 2.46 -6.64
C ASN A 66 -14.04 3.90 -6.34
N GLY A 67 -14.27 4.40 -5.13
CA GLY A 67 -13.89 5.73 -4.67
C GLY A 67 -12.50 5.82 -4.03
N LEU A 68 -11.66 4.79 -4.17
CA LEU A 68 -10.29 4.83 -3.68
C LEU A 68 -9.48 5.89 -4.45
N LEU A 69 -8.82 6.78 -3.71
CA LEU A 69 -8.03 7.89 -4.25
C LEU A 69 -6.57 7.76 -3.85
N SER A 70 -5.70 8.44 -4.58
CA SER A 70 -4.29 8.61 -4.23
C SER A 70 -4.07 9.94 -3.55
N TYR A 71 -3.22 9.94 -2.53
CA TYR A 71 -2.78 11.12 -1.80
C TYR A 71 -1.27 11.12 -1.74
N GLN A 72 -0.64 12.15 -2.26
CA GLN A 72 0.82 12.22 -2.36
C GLN A 72 1.38 13.32 -1.47
N ARG A 73 2.52 13.03 -0.84
CA ARG A 73 3.26 13.99 -0.02
C ARG A 73 4.74 13.62 0.00
N THR A 74 5.60 14.63 0.07
CA THR A 74 6.99 14.45 0.44
C THR A 74 7.11 14.51 1.96
N MET A 75 7.74 13.53 2.56
CA MET A 75 7.87 13.37 4.02
C MET A 75 9.33 13.14 4.41
N THR A 76 9.65 13.49 5.66
CA THR A 76 10.84 12.95 6.31
C THR A 76 10.61 11.49 6.73
N GLY A 77 11.69 10.76 6.97
CA GLY A 77 11.58 9.39 7.49
C GLY A 77 10.87 9.34 8.86
N ALA A 78 11.09 10.36 9.71
CA ALA A 78 10.37 10.49 10.98
C ALA A 78 8.85 10.63 10.77
N GLU A 79 8.43 11.54 9.90
CA GLU A 79 7.01 11.74 9.57
C GLU A 79 6.37 10.47 8.98
N LEU A 80 7.08 9.77 8.09
CA LEU A 80 6.59 8.51 7.53
C LEU A 80 6.43 7.43 8.61
N LYS A 81 7.40 7.29 9.52
CA LYS A 81 7.30 6.33 10.63
C LYS A 81 6.12 6.63 11.53
N ASP A 82 5.85 7.90 11.84
CA ASP A 82 4.69 8.30 12.65
C ASP A 82 3.37 8.00 11.94
N THR A 83 3.30 8.25 10.64
CA THR A 83 2.14 7.90 9.82
C THR A 83 1.92 6.39 9.77
N LEU A 84 2.97 5.61 9.55
CA LEU A 84 2.89 4.15 9.54
C LEU A 84 2.53 3.59 10.91
N ARG A 85 3.02 4.20 11.98
CA ARG A 85 2.67 3.81 13.35
C ARG A 85 1.18 4.01 13.61
N ALA A 86 0.61 5.11 13.14
CA ALA A 86 -0.82 5.35 13.22
C ALA A 86 -1.64 4.30 12.43
N PHE A 87 -1.16 3.85 11.29
CA PHE A 87 -1.82 2.81 10.49
C PHE A 87 -1.71 1.42 11.11
N VAL A 88 -0.61 1.10 11.75
CA VAL A 88 -0.36 -0.21 12.37
C VAL A 88 -0.96 -0.31 13.77
N GLU A 89 -0.73 0.70 14.60
CA GLU A 89 -1.08 0.68 16.03
C GLU A 89 -2.42 1.37 16.32
N GLY A 90 -2.87 2.24 15.42
CA GLY A 90 -4.01 3.13 15.63
C GLY A 90 -3.60 4.46 16.27
N CYS A 91 -4.51 5.44 16.18
CA CYS A 91 -4.36 6.75 16.80
C CYS A 91 -5.04 6.80 18.16
N GLU A 92 -4.71 7.81 18.97
CA GLU A 92 -5.49 8.15 20.16
C GLU A 92 -6.98 8.28 19.81
N GLY A 93 -7.85 7.67 20.61
CA GLY A 93 -9.29 7.59 20.32
C GLY A 93 -9.71 6.37 19.51
N GLY A 94 -8.80 5.44 19.21
CA GLY A 94 -9.10 4.17 18.54
C GLY A 94 -9.37 4.33 17.04
N PHE A 95 -9.02 5.46 16.45
CA PHE A 95 -9.08 5.66 15.02
C PHE A 95 -7.92 4.96 14.32
N THR A 96 -8.25 4.10 13.36
CA THR A 96 -7.28 3.60 12.39
C THR A 96 -7.79 3.98 11.00
N PRO A 97 -6.97 4.59 10.12
CA PRO A 97 -7.37 4.90 8.76
C PRO A 97 -7.77 3.64 7.99
N PHE A 98 -7.22 2.52 8.38
CA PHE A 98 -7.47 1.20 7.80
C PHE A 98 -8.28 0.33 8.76
N ASN A 99 -8.96 -0.69 8.25
CA ASN A 99 -9.77 -1.58 9.07
C ASN A 99 -8.95 -2.19 10.22
N ARG A 100 -9.55 -2.23 11.41
CA ARG A 100 -8.95 -2.91 12.56
C ARG A 100 -8.59 -4.34 12.21
N GLY A 101 -7.36 -4.72 12.53
CA GLY A 101 -6.85 -6.07 12.31
C GLY A 101 -6.31 -6.34 10.91
N SER A 102 -6.33 -5.36 10.01
CA SER A 102 -5.69 -5.45 8.70
C SER A 102 -4.43 -4.61 8.68
N LEU A 103 -3.29 -5.26 8.56
CA LEU A 103 -2.02 -4.58 8.38
C LEU A 103 -1.96 -3.94 6.99
N PRO A 104 -1.36 -2.75 6.84
CA PRO A 104 -1.24 -2.11 5.55
C PRO A 104 -0.34 -2.91 4.60
N VAL A 105 -0.61 -2.76 3.30
CA VAL A 105 0.29 -3.18 2.24
C VAL A 105 1.19 -1.99 1.91
N VAL A 106 2.50 -2.20 1.90
CA VAL A 106 3.46 -1.16 1.56
C VAL A 106 4.34 -1.60 0.39
N SER A 107 4.86 -0.64 -0.33
CA SER A 107 5.81 -0.82 -1.43
C SER A 107 6.92 0.20 -1.33
N GLY A 108 8.16 -0.19 -1.65
CA GLY A 108 9.36 0.63 -1.54
C GLY A 108 9.98 0.66 -0.14
N ILE A 109 9.30 0.12 0.85
CA ILE A 109 9.77 -0.09 2.22
C ILE A 109 9.31 -1.45 2.72
N ALA A 110 9.85 -1.89 3.86
CA ALA A 110 9.38 -3.07 4.58
C ALA A 110 9.16 -2.74 6.06
N LEU A 111 8.10 -3.32 6.63
CA LEU A 111 7.68 -3.11 8.00
C LEU A 111 8.14 -4.27 8.87
N GLN A 112 8.64 -3.97 10.06
CA GLN A 112 8.81 -4.93 11.16
C GLN A 112 7.71 -4.63 12.17
N VAL A 113 6.84 -5.61 12.39
CA VAL A 113 5.67 -5.51 13.27
C VAL A 113 5.69 -6.62 14.29
N GLN A 114 5.37 -6.28 15.53
CA GLN A 114 5.22 -7.23 16.62
C GLN A 114 3.73 -7.35 16.97
N GLU A 115 3.25 -8.58 17.04
CA GLU A 115 1.90 -8.90 17.52
C GLU A 115 1.95 -9.33 18.98
N ASN A 116 1.14 -8.68 19.82
CA ASN A 116 0.94 -9.03 21.22
C ASN A 116 -0.56 -8.98 21.55
N ASP A 117 -1.15 -10.11 21.86
CA ASP A 117 -2.55 -10.24 22.28
C ASP A 117 -3.56 -9.52 21.35
N GLY A 118 -3.37 -9.67 20.04
CA GLY A 118 -4.23 -9.05 19.02
C GLY A 118 -3.96 -7.56 18.77
N SER A 119 -2.93 -6.99 19.39
CA SER A 119 -2.44 -5.64 19.12
C SER A 119 -1.15 -5.71 18.32
N TYR A 120 -0.95 -4.72 17.45
CA TYR A 120 0.25 -4.60 16.64
C TYR A 120 1.09 -3.41 17.07
N THR A 121 2.42 -3.59 17.07
CA THR A 121 3.41 -2.53 17.33
C THR A 121 4.39 -2.48 16.17
N LEU A 122 4.59 -1.29 15.60
CA LEU A 122 5.61 -1.05 14.58
C LEU A 122 6.98 -0.94 15.25
N THR A 123 7.85 -1.92 15.03
CA THR A 123 9.18 -1.98 15.65
C THR A 123 10.29 -1.48 14.73
N GLY A 124 10.05 -1.42 13.44
CA GLY A 124 11.04 -0.91 12.49
C GLY A 124 10.48 -0.72 11.10
N VAL A 125 11.16 0.14 10.33
CA VAL A 125 10.93 0.36 8.91
C VAL A 125 12.27 0.32 8.22
N THR A 126 12.37 -0.48 7.14
CA THR A 126 13.57 -0.55 6.31
C THR A 126 13.27 -0.09 4.89
N ARG A 127 14.27 0.51 4.25
CA ARG A 127 14.26 0.85 2.83
C ARG A 127 15.53 0.28 2.21
N SER A 128 15.38 -0.50 1.14
CA SER A 128 16.52 -1.19 0.48
C SER A 128 17.39 -1.99 1.46
N GLY A 129 16.77 -2.67 2.43
CA GLY A 129 17.45 -3.49 3.43
C GLY A 129 18.15 -2.71 4.56
N GLN A 130 18.06 -1.39 4.59
CA GLN A 130 18.65 -0.53 5.63
C GLN A 130 17.54 0.14 6.46
N PRO A 131 17.76 0.39 7.76
CA PRO A 131 16.82 1.16 8.55
C PRO A 131 16.55 2.52 7.92
N LEU A 132 15.27 2.91 7.81
CA LEU A 132 14.88 4.23 7.37
C LEU A 132 15.31 5.25 8.43
N ARG A 133 16.10 6.25 8.02
CA ARG A 133 16.59 7.30 8.91
C ARG A 133 15.54 8.39 9.07
N ASP A 134 15.51 9.05 10.22
CA ASP A 134 14.56 10.13 10.50
C ASP A 134 14.72 11.34 9.57
N ASP A 135 15.95 11.59 9.11
CA ASP A 135 16.30 12.69 8.20
C ASP A 135 16.23 12.33 6.71
N ASP A 136 15.93 11.08 6.37
CA ASP A 136 15.68 10.69 4.97
C ASP A 136 14.46 11.46 4.44
N THR A 137 14.52 11.86 3.17
CA THR A 137 13.39 12.47 2.47
C THR A 137 12.82 11.48 1.48
N VAL A 138 11.53 11.22 1.55
CA VAL A 138 10.82 10.26 0.70
C VAL A 138 9.54 10.85 0.14
N THR A 139 9.23 10.51 -1.10
CA THR A 139 7.92 10.78 -1.69
C THR A 139 6.99 9.62 -1.41
N VAL A 140 5.78 9.90 -0.94
CA VAL A 140 4.83 8.89 -0.46
C VAL A 140 3.50 9.04 -1.19
N THR A 141 2.95 7.92 -1.66
CA THR A 141 1.56 7.79 -2.10
C THR A 141 0.80 6.97 -1.08
N CYS A 142 -0.23 7.54 -0.48
CA CYS A 142 -1.21 6.82 0.32
C CYS A 142 -2.46 6.55 -0.53
N LEU A 143 -2.94 5.32 -0.53
CA LEU A 143 -4.22 4.96 -1.11
C LEU A 143 -5.28 4.93 -0.01
N ALA A 144 -6.36 5.67 -0.18
CA ALA A 144 -7.44 5.73 0.80
C ALA A 144 -8.71 6.33 0.18
N THR A 145 -9.85 6.11 0.82
CA THR A 145 -11.05 6.89 0.55
C THR A 145 -10.95 8.27 1.22
N GLU A 146 -11.76 9.23 0.79
CA GLU A 146 -11.81 10.55 1.47
C GLU A 146 -12.10 10.41 2.97
N LYS A 147 -12.99 9.50 3.32
CA LYS A 147 -13.34 9.24 4.73
C LYS A 147 -12.14 8.71 5.54
N GLN A 148 -11.32 7.85 4.95
CA GLN A 148 -10.12 7.33 5.61
C GLN A 148 -9.05 8.39 5.79
N MET A 149 -8.91 9.30 4.82
CA MET A 149 -7.89 10.36 4.87
C MET A 149 -8.30 11.60 5.66
N ALA A 150 -9.59 11.84 5.85
CA ALA A 150 -10.09 13.06 6.49
C ALA A 150 -9.37 13.42 7.81
N PRO A 151 -9.11 12.50 8.74
CA PRO A 151 -8.38 12.81 9.97
C PRO A 151 -6.91 13.20 9.76
N LEU A 152 -6.27 12.67 8.72
CA LEU A 152 -4.86 12.93 8.40
C LEU A 152 -4.67 14.25 7.63
N LEU A 153 -5.74 14.78 7.01
CA LEU A 153 -5.72 16.04 6.28
C LEU A 153 -5.88 17.26 7.20
N GLN A 154 -6.18 17.06 8.47
CA GLN A 154 -6.37 18.13 9.45
C GLN A 154 -5.06 18.66 10.03
N ASP A 155 -3.93 18.01 9.74
CA ASP A 155 -2.61 18.48 10.16
C ASP A 155 -2.11 19.55 9.16
N GLU A 156 -1.91 20.78 9.66
CA GLU A 156 -1.50 21.94 8.87
C GLU A 156 -0.05 21.88 8.35
N THR A 157 0.74 20.91 8.79
CA THR A 157 2.20 20.90 8.55
C THR A 157 2.65 20.27 7.23
N GLY A 158 1.75 19.94 6.34
CA GLY A 158 2.07 19.44 5.01
C GLY A 158 0.89 18.72 4.39
N ALA A 159 0.23 19.38 3.47
CA ALA A 159 -0.94 18.82 2.82
C ALA A 159 -0.56 17.66 1.88
N PHE A 160 -1.31 16.56 1.99
CA PHE A 160 -1.35 15.57 0.94
C PHE A 160 -2.04 16.15 -0.29
N GLU A 161 -1.46 15.97 -1.47
CA GLU A 161 -2.09 16.30 -2.74
C GLU A 161 -2.95 15.14 -3.19
N ARG A 162 -4.25 15.38 -3.33
CA ARG A 162 -5.20 14.38 -3.82
C ARG A 162 -5.10 14.27 -5.34
N GLY A 163 -4.97 13.01 -5.84
CA GLY A 163 -5.08 12.72 -7.27
C GLY A 163 -6.52 12.96 -7.78
N GLU A 164 -6.65 13.44 -9.01
CA GLU A 164 -7.95 13.70 -9.64
C GLU A 164 -8.66 12.41 -10.06
N ALA A 165 -7.91 11.44 -10.59
CA ALA A 165 -8.46 10.16 -11.01
C ALA A 165 -8.51 9.18 -9.82
N THR A 166 -9.52 8.30 -9.83
CA THR A 166 -9.56 7.17 -8.89
C THR A 166 -8.41 6.21 -9.17
N VAL A 167 -7.97 5.51 -8.13
CA VAL A 167 -6.93 4.48 -8.25
C VAL A 167 -7.36 3.39 -9.24
N LYS A 168 -8.64 2.99 -9.22
CA LYS A 168 -9.21 2.02 -10.15
C LYS A 168 -9.07 2.46 -11.61
N ASN A 169 -9.32 3.73 -11.92
CA ASN A 169 -9.16 4.25 -13.27
C ASN A 169 -7.68 4.32 -13.67
N THR A 170 -6.83 4.86 -12.81
CA THR A 170 -5.38 4.91 -13.05
C THR A 170 -4.81 3.53 -13.34
N TRP A 171 -5.16 2.55 -12.52
CA TRP A 171 -4.77 1.15 -12.70
C TRP A 171 -5.26 0.56 -14.02
N SER A 172 -6.58 0.66 -14.27
CA SER A 172 -7.17 0.04 -15.46
C SER A 172 -6.72 0.69 -16.75
N ASP A 173 -6.56 2.01 -16.78
CA ASP A 173 -6.11 2.72 -17.98
C ASP A 173 -4.66 2.38 -18.32
N ALA A 174 -3.79 2.34 -17.34
CA ALA A 174 -2.39 1.96 -17.52
C ALA A 174 -2.22 0.51 -17.97
N VAL A 175 -2.90 -0.42 -17.31
CA VAL A 175 -2.82 -1.85 -17.65
C VAL A 175 -3.45 -2.14 -19.02
N CYS A 176 -4.62 -1.56 -19.30
CA CYS A 176 -5.32 -1.80 -20.57
C CYS A 176 -4.66 -1.14 -21.77
N SER A 177 -3.86 -0.11 -21.58
CA SER A 177 -3.07 0.51 -22.65
C SER A 177 -1.83 -0.29 -23.03
N GLY A 178 -1.48 -1.31 -22.24
CA GLY A 178 -0.25 -2.09 -22.40
C GLY A 178 1.03 -1.32 -22.03
N SER A 179 0.88 -0.15 -21.40
CA SER A 179 2.00 0.69 -20.99
C SER A 179 2.67 0.25 -19.68
N VAL A 180 2.09 -0.74 -19.00
CA VAL A 180 2.55 -1.23 -17.71
C VAL A 180 2.76 -2.74 -17.73
N MET A 181 3.92 -3.14 -17.23
CA MET A 181 4.17 -4.53 -16.84
C MET A 181 3.94 -4.68 -15.34
N LEU A 182 3.38 -5.82 -14.92
CA LEU A 182 3.26 -6.13 -13.51
C LEU A 182 4.64 -6.25 -12.87
N ALA A 183 4.86 -5.50 -11.79
CA ALA A 183 6.09 -5.57 -11.02
C ALA A 183 6.16 -6.90 -10.24
N ALA A 184 7.37 -7.38 -10.00
CA ALA A 184 7.57 -8.53 -9.13
C ALA A 184 7.14 -8.22 -7.68
N PRO A 185 6.67 -9.22 -6.91
CA PRO A 185 6.39 -9.05 -5.50
C PRO A 185 7.69 -8.87 -4.71
N GLU A 186 7.57 -8.12 -3.62
CA GLU A 186 8.64 -7.98 -2.62
C GLU A 186 8.08 -8.33 -1.24
N SER A 187 8.95 -8.83 -0.37
CA SER A 187 8.62 -8.98 1.04
C SER A 187 8.48 -7.58 1.66
N TYR A 188 7.31 -7.24 2.16
CA TYR A 188 7.04 -5.90 2.70
C TYR A 188 6.75 -5.88 4.20
N ILE A 189 6.64 -7.03 4.83
CA ILE A 189 6.36 -7.14 6.26
C ILE A 189 7.00 -8.38 6.87
N THR A 190 7.47 -8.22 8.08
CA THR A 190 7.82 -9.31 8.99
C THR A 190 7.01 -9.15 10.26
N LEU A 191 6.14 -10.12 10.54
CA LEU A 191 5.28 -10.14 11.71
C LEU A 191 5.84 -11.13 12.73
N GLY A 192 6.34 -10.61 13.84
CA GLY A 192 6.83 -11.39 14.97
C GLY A 192 5.79 -11.52 16.08
N GLY A 193 5.98 -12.45 17.00
CA GLY A 193 5.11 -12.68 18.16
C GLY A 193 3.85 -13.49 17.85
N GLY A 194 2.88 -13.42 18.73
CA GLY A 194 1.58 -14.13 18.65
C GLY A 194 1.51 -15.39 19.46
#